data_5adbae80250a8478b8c5ebfa2eed6680
#
_entry.id   5adbae80250a8478b8c5ebfa2eed6680
#
_cell.length_a   1.000
_cell.length_b   1.000
_cell.length_c   1.000
_cell.angle_alpha   90.00
_cell.angle_beta   90.00
_cell.angle_gamma   90.00
#
_symmetry.space_group_name_H-M   'P 1'
#
loop_
_entity.id
_entity.type
_entity.pdbx_description
1 polymer ?
#
loop_
_entity_poly.entity_id
_entity_poly.type
_entity_poly.pdbx_seq_one_letter_code
_entity_poly.pdbx_strand_id
1 'polypeptide(L)'
;VASPDPGGVKRAQLWREALEQSLAQPVGFAMVDKRRSAGVVSSADLVAGEVGGMAVLLLDDLIASGGTMQRAAAALRHAGAREVVALAAHGLFIAPAAELLADAAIARIVVSDSVPPFRLPAGGPVARKLHVVSVVPLFAQAIRDCRDSWLR
;
A
#
# COMPACT_ATOMS: atom_id res chain seq x y z
N VAL A 1 3.37 8.69 4.39
CA VAL A 1 3.56 7.38 3.74
C VAL A 1 4.07 6.38 4.76
N ALA A 2 3.57 5.15 4.72
CA ALA A 2 4.05 4.10 5.61
C ALA A 2 4.47 2.85 4.82
N SER A 3 5.53 2.17 5.32
CA SER A 3 5.90 0.82 4.88
C SER A 3 5.25 -0.23 5.79
N PRO A 4 4.66 -1.31 5.26
CA PRO A 4 4.03 -2.36 6.07
C PRO A 4 5.04 -3.26 6.79
N ASP A 5 6.30 -3.21 6.41
CA ASP A 5 7.41 -3.95 7.02
C ASP A 5 8.78 -3.31 6.69
N PRO A 6 9.89 -3.76 7.33
CA PRO A 6 11.23 -3.24 7.05
C PRO A 6 11.70 -3.43 5.61
N GLY A 7 11.23 -4.47 4.91
CA GLY A 7 11.65 -4.77 3.53
C GLY A 7 11.16 -3.73 2.51
N GLY A 8 10.03 -3.09 2.78
CA GLY A 8 9.43 -2.07 1.91
C GLY A 8 9.94 -0.64 2.13
N VAL A 9 10.79 -0.39 3.13
CA VAL A 9 11.20 0.96 3.55
C VAL A 9 11.78 1.78 2.40
N LYS A 10 12.71 1.23 1.63
CA LYS A 10 13.34 1.96 0.52
C LYS A 10 12.31 2.38 -0.54
N ARG A 11 11.38 1.50 -0.88
CA ARG A 11 10.29 1.76 -1.83
C ARG A 11 9.38 2.87 -1.32
N ALA A 12 8.95 2.77 -0.08
CA ALA A 12 8.07 3.74 0.55
C ALA A 12 8.73 5.12 0.69
N GLN A 13 10.04 5.18 0.97
CA GLN A 13 10.81 6.43 1.01
C GLN A 13 10.87 7.10 -0.36
N LEU A 14 11.23 6.37 -1.42
CA LEU A 14 11.28 6.93 -2.78
C LEU A 14 9.90 7.45 -3.21
N TRP A 15 8.85 6.73 -2.89
CA TRP A 15 7.49 7.16 -3.20
C TRP A 15 7.06 8.39 -2.39
N ARG A 16 7.44 8.45 -1.10
CA ARG A 16 7.24 9.63 -0.26
C ARG A 16 7.89 10.87 -0.86
N GLU A 17 9.15 10.76 -1.30
CA GLU A 17 9.89 11.88 -1.92
C GLU A 17 9.22 12.36 -3.21
N ALA A 18 8.79 11.45 -4.07
CA ALA A 18 8.05 11.79 -5.28
C ALA A 18 6.70 12.47 -4.97
N LEU A 19 5.99 11.99 -3.95
CA LEU A 19 4.74 12.59 -3.50
C LEU A 19 4.95 14.00 -2.91
N GLU A 20 5.99 14.18 -2.10
CA GLU A 20 6.37 15.45 -1.51
C GLU A 20 6.69 16.50 -2.58
N GLN A 21 7.44 16.11 -3.61
CA GLN A 21 7.71 16.96 -4.78
C GLN A 21 6.42 17.31 -5.54
N SER A 22 5.54 16.33 -5.76
CA SER A 22 4.29 16.54 -6.50
C SER A 22 3.30 17.44 -5.78
N LEU A 23 3.24 17.34 -4.45
CA LEU A 23 2.32 18.13 -3.61
C LEU A 23 2.91 19.47 -3.18
N ALA A 24 4.20 19.68 -3.37
CA ALA A 24 4.96 20.86 -2.86
C ALA A 24 4.74 21.09 -1.35
N GLN A 25 4.63 20.02 -0.57
CA GLN A 25 4.45 20.07 0.89
C GLN A 25 5.13 18.87 1.56
N PRO A 26 5.57 19.01 2.84
CA PRO A 26 6.20 17.94 3.58
C PRO A 26 5.28 16.71 3.70
N VAL A 27 5.86 15.52 3.48
CA VAL A 27 5.17 14.24 3.64
C VAL A 27 5.91 13.39 4.65
N GLY A 28 5.23 13.03 5.75
CA GLY A 28 5.78 12.21 6.82
C GLY A 28 6.06 10.78 6.37
N PHE A 29 6.93 10.10 7.12
CA PHE A 29 7.26 8.69 6.92
C PHE A 29 7.02 7.89 8.20
N ALA A 30 6.45 6.69 8.05
CA ALA A 30 6.34 5.71 9.12
C ALA A 30 6.67 4.30 8.61
N MET A 31 6.94 3.39 9.55
CA MET A 31 7.18 1.98 9.26
C MET A 31 6.51 1.12 10.33
N VAL A 32 5.94 0.00 9.92
CA VAL A 32 5.43 -1.03 10.84
C VAL A 32 6.47 -2.13 10.96
N ASP A 33 6.87 -2.45 12.19
CA ASP A 33 7.84 -3.51 12.48
C ASP A 33 7.19 -4.62 13.29
N LYS A 34 7.46 -5.86 12.90
CA LYS A 34 7.06 -7.06 13.64
C LYS A 34 8.07 -7.33 14.76
N ARG A 35 7.76 -6.96 15.99
CA ARG A 35 8.59 -7.40 17.13
C ARG A 35 8.48 -8.90 17.34
N ARG A 36 9.52 -9.62 16.96
CA ARG A 36 9.84 -10.95 17.47
C ARG A 36 10.86 -10.78 18.59
N SER A 37 10.44 -10.39 19.79
CA SER A 37 11.33 -10.45 20.97
C SER A 37 11.39 -11.88 21.47
N ALA A 38 12.61 -12.42 21.54
CA ALA A 38 13.06 -13.64 22.19
C ALA A 38 11.99 -14.34 23.07
N GLY A 39 11.17 -15.22 22.47
CA GLY A 39 10.30 -16.16 23.21
C GLY A 39 8.99 -15.60 23.77
N VAL A 40 8.72 -14.30 23.69
CA VAL A 40 7.42 -13.70 24.06
C VAL A 40 6.83 -13.07 22.81
N VAL A 41 5.71 -13.63 22.33
CA VAL A 41 4.92 -13.03 21.25
C VAL A 41 4.25 -11.78 21.84
N SER A 42 4.89 -10.63 21.72
CA SER A 42 4.22 -9.36 21.90
C SER A 42 3.29 -9.19 20.69
N SER A 43 1.99 -9.20 20.94
CA SER A 43 0.96 -9.17 19.91
C SER A 43 0.77 -7.79 19.25
N ALA A 44 1.59 -6.81 19.57
CA ALA A 44 1.50 -5.46 19.02
C ALA A 44 2.66 -5.19 18.06
N ASP A 45 2.33 -4.99 16.78
CA ASP A 45 3.27 -4.45 15.80
C ASP A 45 3.67 -3.03 16.24
N LEU A 46 4.98 -2.70 16.15
CA LEU A 46 5.50 -1.38 16.48
C LEU A 46 5.36 -0.46 15.27
N VAL A 47 4.80 0.71 15.47
CA VAL A 47 4.81 1.80 14.48
C VAL A 47 5.96 2.75 14.83
N ALA A 48 6.93 2.88 13.94
CA ALA A 48 8.00 3.87 14.01
C ALA A 48 7.65 5.05 13.10
N GLY A 49 7.52 6.25 13.67
CA GLY A 49 7.10 7.48 12.99
C GLY A 49 5.77 8.02 13.51
N GLU A 50 5.52 9.31 13.26
CA GLU A 50 4.29 10.00 13.66
C GLU A 50 3.17 9.74 12.67
N VAL A 51 2.02 9.25 13.19
CA VAL A 51 0.81 8.97 12.39
C VAL A 51 -0.47 9.51 13.03
N GLY A 52 -0.39 10.03 14.25
CA GLY A 52 -1.55 10.53 15.00
C GLY A 52 -2.36 11.58 14.24
N GLY A 53 -3.65 11.34 14.05
CA GLY A 53 -4.57 12.23 13.33
C GLY A 53 -4.35 12.29 11.80
N MET A 54 -3.36 11.61 11.25
CA MET A 54 -2.99 11.69 9.85
C MET A 54 -3.76 10.69 8.97
N ALA A 55 -3.92 11.03 7.69
CA ALA A 55 -4.23 10.06 6.65
C ALA A 55 -2.92 9.37 6.24
N VAL A 56 -2.88 8.06 6.31
CA VAL A 56 -1.68 7.25 6.04
C VAL A 56 -1.85 6.47 4.73
N LEU A 57 -0.89 6.64 3.84
CA LEU A 57 -0.75 5.87 2.61
C LEU A 57 0.19 4.70 2.88
N LEU A 58 -0.36 3.51 3.06
CA LEU A 58 0.36 2.28 3.36
C LEU A 58 0.75 1.60 2.04
N LEU A 59 2.05 1.63 1.70
CA LEU A 59 2.55 1.25 0.39
C LEU A 59 3.30 -0.09 0.39
N ASP A 60 2.90 -0.98 -0.51
CA ASP A 60 3.65 -2.20 -0.85
C ASP A 60 3.79 -2.36 -2.38
N ASP A 61 4.53 -3.36 -2.87
CA ASP A 61 4.56 -3.71 -4.29
C ASP A 61 3.38 -4.62 -4.67
N LEU A 62 3.00 -5.52 -3.77
CA LEU A 62 2.07 -6.59 -4.06
C LEU A 62 1.11 -6.84 -2.90
N ILE A 63 -0.17 -6.87 -3.20
CA ILE A 63 -1.18 -7.42 -2.29
C ILE A 63 -1.51 -8.85 -2.75
N ALA A 64 -0.95 -9.86 -2.05
CA ALA A 64 -1.29 -11.27 -2.28
C ALA A 64 -2.54 -11.65 -1.47
N SER A 65 -2.38 -12.22 -0.26
CA SER A 65 -3.50 -12.57 0.62
C SER A 65 -4.05 -11.40 1.44
N GLY A 66 -3.34 -10.26 1.44
CA GLY A 66 -3.75 -9.07 2.20
C GLY A 66 -3.37 -9.06 3.68
N GLY A 67 -2.82 -10.16 4.22
CA GLY A 67 -2.52 -10.26 5.66
C GLY A 67 -1.48 -9.26 6.15
N THR A 68 -0.48 -8.92 5.35
CA THR A 68 0.51 -7.89 5.67
C THR A 68 -0.16 -6.52 5.77
N MET A 69 -0.97 -6.17 4.76
CA MET A 69 -1.69 -4.90 4.72
C MET A 69 -2.69 -4.76 5.87
N GLN A 70 -3.46 -5.81 6.15
CA GLN A 70 -4.46 -5.80 7.23
C GLN A 70 -3.82 -5.58 8.59
N ARG A 71 -2.74 -6.31 8.92
CA ARG A 71 -2.03 -6.14 10.20
C ARG A 71 -1.40 -4.76 10.33
N ALA A 72 -0.71 -4.29 9.27
CA ALA A 72 -0.08 -2.98 9.28
C ALA A 72 -1.11 -1.86 9.39
N ALA A 73 -2.24 -1.96 8.72
CA ALA A 73 -3.34 -1.00 8.83
C ALA A 73 -3.93 -0.97 10.25
N ALA A 74 -4.14 -2.12 10.87
CA ALA A 74 -4.60 -2.21 12.25
C ALA A 74 -3.62 -1.56 13.24
N ALA A 75 -2.30 -1.81 13.08
CA ALA A 75 -1.27 -1.17 13.89
C ALA A 75 -1.25 0.36 13.73
N LEU A 76 -1.33 0.86 12.50
CA LEU A 76 -1.39 2.30 12.20
C LEU A 76 -2.64 2.95 12.81
N ARG A 77 -3.80 2.30 12.70
CA ARG A 77 -5.05 2.77 13.32
C ARG A 77 -4.95 2.80 14.85
N HIS A 78 -4.34 1.77 15.44
CA HIS A 78 -4.07 1.73 16.88
C HIS A 78 -3.10 2.83 17.33
N ALA A 79 -2.12 3.19 16.51
CA ALA A 79 -1.21 4.32 16.73
C ALA A 79 -1.86 5.69 16.47
N GLY A 80 -3.16 5.76 16.20
CA GLY A 80 -3.93 6.99 16.08
C GLY A 80 -4.06 7.55 14.66
N ALA A 81 -3.68 6.81 13.63
CA ALA A 81 -3.94 7.23 12.24
C ALA A 81 -5.44 7.45 12.01
N ARG A 82 -5.81 8.59 11.43
CA ARG A 82 -7.21 8.94 11.11
C ARG A 82 -7.80 8.03 10.04
N GLU A 83 -7.03 7.73 9.03
CA GLU A 83 -7.42 6.92 7.88
C GLU A 83 -6.20 6.16 7.35
N VAL A 84 -6.41 4.93 6.88
CA VAL A 84 -5.35 4.16 6.19
C VAL A 84 -5.86 3.76 4.82
N VAL A 85 -5.10 4.14 3.79
CA VAL A 85 -5.29 3.75 2.40
C VAL A 85 -4.19 2.78 2.02
N ALA A 86 -4.55 1.56 1.65
CA ALA A 86 -3.61 0.54 1.19
C ALA A 86 -3.32 0.75 -0.30
N LEU A 87 -2.03 0.83 -0.66
CA LEU A 87 -1.60 1.00 -2.05
C LEU A 87 -0.63 -0.12 -2.43
N ALA A 88 -0.81 -0.66 -3.62
CA ALA A 88 0.18 -1.57 -4.20
C ALA A 88 0.21 -1.46 -5.73
N ALA A 89 1.38 -1.73 -6.33
CA ALA A 89 1.47 -1.83 -7.78
C ALA A 89 0.61 -2.99 -8.30
N HIS A 90 0.62 -4.14 -7.60
CA HIS A 90 -0.04 -5.35 -8.06
C HIS A 90 -1.05 -5.88 -7.04
N GLY A 91 -2.31 -6.08 -7.46
CA GLY A 91 -3.36 -6.68 -6.64
C GLY A 91 -3.67 -8.12 -7.09
N LEU A 92 -3.04 -9.13 -6.48
CA LEU A 92 -3.31 -10.52 -6.79
C LEU A 92 -4.58 -11.04 -6.14
N PHE A 93 -4.89 -10.58 -4.93
CA PHE A 93 -6.09 -10.90 -4.16
C PHE A 93 -6.37 -12.40 -4.06
N ILE A 94 -5.35 -13.20 -3.75
CA ILE A 94 -5.52 -14.63 -3.47
C ILE A 94 -6.22 -14.85 -2.13
N ALA A 95 -6.95 -15.94 -1.99
CA ALA A 95 -7.64 -16.25 -0.73
C ALA A 95 -6.65 -16.23 0.47
N PRO A 96 -7.02 -15.67 1.62
CA PRO A 96 -8.32 -15.09 2.01
C PRO A 96 -8.44 -13.55 1.85
N ALA A 97 -7.87 -12.93 0.81
CA ALA A 97 -7.80 -11.48 0.63
C ALA A 97 -9.16 -10.78 0.77
N ALA A 98 -10.25 -11.38 0.27
CA ALA A 98 -11.60 -10.81 0.34
C ALA A 98 -12.10 -10.64 1.79
N GLU A 99 -11.63 -11.46 2.72
CA GLU A 99 -11.96 -11.39 4.14
C GLU A 99 -11.05 -10.40 4.85
N LEU A 100 -9.73 -10.56 4.70
CA LEU A 100 -8.73 -9.76 5.43
C LEU A 100 -8.77 -8.29 5.05
N LEU A 101 -8.94 -7.98 3.77
CA LEU A 101 -9.00 -6.59 3.28
C LEU A 101 -10.36 -5.93 3.50
N ALA A 102 -11.39 -6.67 3.89
CA ALA A 102 -12.66 -6.11 4.32
C ALA A 102 -12.57 -5.37 5.66
N ASP A 103 -11.49 -5.58 6.43
CA ASP A 103 -11.24 -4.95 7.72
C ASP A 103 -11.48 -3.45 7.69
N ALA A 104 -12.12 -2.92 8.74
CA ALA A 104 -12.44 -1.50 8.88
C ALA A 104 -11.19 -0.61 9.05
N ALA A 105 -10.05 -1.19 9.44
CA ALA A 105 -8.79 -0.47 9.51
C ALA A 105 -8.32 0.05 8.14
N ILE A 106 -8.72 -0.59 7.04
CA ILE A 106 -8.42 -0.18 5.67
C ILE A 106 -9.64 0.57 5.11
N ALA A 107 -9.51 1.87 4.89
CA ALA A 107 -10.57 2.69 4.32
C ALA A 107 -10.72 2.51 2.81
N ARG A 108 -9.59 2.43 2.08
CA ARG A 108 -9.53 2.27 0.63
C ARG A 108 -8.35 1.40 0.24
N ILE A 109 -8.46 0.82 -0.96
CA ILE A 109 -7.40 0.03 -1.59
C ILE A 109 -7.19 0.58 -2.98
N VAL A 110 -5.95 0.89 -3.32
CA VAL A 110 -5.57 1.38 -4.66
C VAL A 110 -4.54 0.44 -5.25
N VAL A 111 -4.83 -0.09 -6.42
CA VAL A 111 -3.89 -0.94 -7.19
C VAL A 111 -3.89 -0.53 -8.65
N SER A 112 -2.89 -0.97 -9.40
CA SER A 112 -2.91 -0.79 -10.84
C SER A 112 -3.73 -1.89 -11.56
N ASP A 113 -4.03 -1.66 -12.83
CA ASP A 113 -4.66 -2.65 -13.72
C ASP A 113 -3.65 -3.68 -14.29
N SER A 114 -2.43 -3.72 -13.78
CA SER A 114 -1.41 -4.72 -14.17
C SER A 114 -1.84 -6.16 -13.90
N VAL A 115 -2.71 -6.36 -12.90
CA VAL A 115 -3.40 -7.63 -12.63
C VAL A 115 -4.88 -7.31 -12.40
N PRO A 116 -5.78 -7.80 -13.27
CA PRO A 116 -7.21 -7.60 -13.08
C PRO A 116 -7.72 -8.27 -11.78
N PRO A 117 -8.60 -7.62 -11.00
CA PRO A 117 -9.03 -8.10 -9.69
C PRO A 117 -10.10 -9.20 -9.76
N PHE A 118 -9.98 -10.15 -10.70
CA PHE A 118 -10.99 -11.19 -10.99
C PHE A 118 -11.21 -12.19 -9.84
N ARG A 119 -10.32 -12.22 -8.83
CA ARG A 119 -10.46 -13.08 -7.65
C ARG A 119 -11.33 -12.48 -6.57
N LEU A 120 -11.67 -11.20 -6.65
CA LEU A 120 -12.54 -10.56 -5.69
C LEU A 120 -14.00 -10.73 -6.10
N PRO A 121 -14.89 -11.09 -5.16
CA PRO A 121 -16.32 -11.15 -5.43
C PRO A 121 -16.86 -9.80 -5.90
N ALA A 122 -17.57 -9.79 -7.03
CA ALA A 122 -18.21 -8.58 -7.54
C ALA A 122 -19.20 -7.99 -6.51
N GLY A 123 -19.13 -6.70 -6.25
CA GLY A 123 -19.98 -6.03 -5.26
C GLY A 123 -19.67 -6.37 -3.79
N GLY A 124 -18.65 -7.19 -3.53
CA GLY A 124 -18.20 -7.52 -2.19
C GLY A 124 -17.62 -6.32 -1.42
N PRO A 125 -17.38 -6.44 -0.10
CA PRO A 125 -16.85 -5.35 0.73
C PRO A 125 -15.57 -4.76 0.20
N VAL A 126 -14.63 -5.60 -0.27
CA VAL A 126 -13.34 -5.18 -0.82
C VAL A 126 -13.52 -4.47 -2.16
N ALA A 127 -14.40 -4.98 -3.03
CA ALA A 127 -14.67 -4.35 -4.33
C ALA A 127 -15.20 -2.91 -4.18
N ARG A 128 -15.95 -2.62 -3.12
CA ARG A 128 -16.44 -1.26 -2.83
C ARG A 128 -15.36 -0.30 -2.35
N LYS A 129 -14.27 -0.82 -1.78
CA LYS A 129 -13.10 -0.03 -1.34
C LYS A 129 -12.01 0.07 -2.41
N LEU A 130 -12.10 -0.75 -3.47
CA LEU A 130 -11.07 -0.90 -4.47
C LEU A 130 -11.15 0.21 -5.51
N HIS A 131 -10.02 0.84 -5.76
CA HIS A 131 -9.81 1.76 -6.87
C HIS A 131 -8.67 1.22 -7.74
N VAL A 132 -8.92 1.06 -9.03
CA VAL A 132 -7.95 0.55 -10.00
C VAL A 132 -7.46 1.69 -10.86
N VAL A 133 -6.15 1.88 -10.91
CA VAL A 133 -5.48 2.93 -11.71
C VAL A 133 -4.84 2.28 -12.94
N SER A 134 -5.09 2.85 -14.11
CA SER A 134 -4.51 2.32 -15.34
C SER A 134 -3.03 2.68 -15.49
N VAL A 135 -2.20 1.69 -15.79
CA VAL A 135 -0.78 1.86 -16.14
C VAL A 135 -0.55 2.03 -17.64
N VAL A 136 -1.60 1.93 -18.46
CA VAL A 136 -1.49 2.05 -19.93
C VAL A 136 -0.83 3.35 -20.37
N PRO A 137 -1.17 4.55 -19.83
CA PRO A 137 -0.50 5.78 -20.22
C PRO A 137 1.00 5.78 -19.94
N LEU A 138 1.41 5.18 -18.79
CA LEU A 138 2.80 5.06 -18.38
C LEU A 138 3.59 4.18 -19.36
N PHE A 139 3.07 2.98 -19.67
CA PHE A 139 3.70 2.09 -20.63
C PHE A 139 3.72 2.66 -22.04
N ALA A 140 2.66 3.30 -22.48
CA ALA A 140 2.60 3.93 -23.79
C ALA A 140 3.66 5.05 -23.93
N GLN A 141 3.90 5.81 -22.86
CA GLN A 141 4.97 6.81 -22.86
C GLN A 141 6.35 6.16 -22.92
N ALA A 142 6.61 5.16 -22.07
CA ALA A 142 7.90 4.46 -22.06
C ALA A 142 8.22 3.81 -23.43
N ILE A 143 7.23 3.24 -24.11
CA ILE A 143 7.40 2.68 -25.45
C ILE A 143 7.76 3.76 -26.47
N ARG A 144 7.11 4.92 -26.43
CA ARG A 144 7.47 6.06 -27.30
C ARG A 144 8.89 6.51 -27.07
N ASP A 145 9.29 6.69 -25.83
CA ASP A 145 10.62 7.15 -25.45
C ASP A 145 11.72 6.16 -25.89
N CYS A 146 11.48 4.85 -25.73
CA CYS A 146 12.36 3.79 -26.24
C CYS A 146 12.49 3.87 -27.76
N ARG A 147 11.38 3.93 -28.49
CA ARG A 147 11.39 4.03 -29.96
C ARG A 147 12.20 5.25 -30.41
N ASP A 148 12.01 6.41 -29.82
CA ASP A 148 12.65 7.64 -30.22
C ASP A 148 14.16 7.65 -29.87
N SER A 149 14.57 6.85 -28.88
CA SER A 149 15.98 6.62 -28.56
C SER A 149 16.70 5.67 -29.54
N TRP A 150 15.97 4.72 -30.14
CA TRP A 150 16.53 3.77 -31.11
C TRP A 150 16.66 4.34 -32.53
N LEU A 151 15.98 5.46 -32.81
CA LEU A 151 16.01 6.15 -34.11
C LEU A 151 17.09 7.26 -34.18
N ARG A 152 17.89 7.43 -33.12
CA ARG A 152 19.04 8.36 -33.05
C ARG A 152 20.36 7.59 -33.16
#